data_cc555d0215466d14e269ec2fba85698e
#
_entry.id   cc555d0215466d14e269ec2fba85698e
#
_cell.length_a   1.000
_cell.length_b   1.000
_cell.length_c   1.000
_cell.angle_alpha   90.00
_cell.angle_beta   90.00
_cell.angle_gamma   90.00
#
_symmetry.space_group_name_H-M   'P 1'
#
loop_
_entity.id
_entity.type
_entity.pdbx_description
1 polymer ?
#
loop_
_entity_poly.entity_id
_entity_poly.type
_entity_poly.pdbx_seq_one_letter_code
_entity_poly.pdbx_strand_id
1 'polypeptide(L)'
;MNTQVPPVAVPKFPAQPVSEYQARSVGGLPVLGLGLVGVIVGVVLLVLHGSGTRAIILSVVGVLVLIAAELCFHGLTPVQNGEARVIQLFGRYRGTIRSPGLQWVNPFTRRRRVSTRIRNLETSMVKVNDADGNPIEIAAVVVWLVEDTGKAIYAVDAFEKFVAIQAETAVRHIASSYAYEVGDGDRLSLRANADEITARLSAEIAARVASAGVQIVESRLTRLSYAAEIAQAMLRRQAASAVVGARQVIVQGAVGMVKLALTQLEEEGVVELDEERKAAMVSNLLVVLCSEQATQQVVNTGSLYQ
;
A
#
# COMPACT_ATOMS: atom_id res chain seq x y z
N MET A 1 12.71 27.59 -4.95
CA MET A 1 13.87 26.74 -4.64
C MET A 1 13.34 25.31 -4.49
N ASN A 2 13.58 24.47 -5.50
CA ASN A 2 13.14 23.08 -5.53
C ASN A 2 14.01 22.29 -4.54
N THR A 3 13.58 22.16 -3.30
CA THR A 3 14.18 21.22 -2.35
C THR A 3 13.69 19.81 -2.70
N GLN A 4 14.36 19.18 -3.68
CA GLN A 4 14.24 17.74 -3.85
C GLN A 4 14.78 17.09 -2.59
N VAL A 5 13.88 16.47 -1.82
CA VAL A 5 14.26 15.57 -0.73
C VAL A 5 15.17 14.50 -1.33
N PRO A 6 16.42 14.35 -0.88
CA PRO A 6 17.31 13.34 -1.44
C PRO A 6 16.70 11.95 -1.24
N PRO A 7 16.82 11.04 -2.23
CA PRO A 7 16.33 9.69 -2.09
C PRO A 7 17.01 9.06 -0.87
N VAL A 8 16.18 8.54 0.05
CA VAL A 8 16.63 7.85 1.24
C VAL A 8 17.52 6.69 0.81
N ALA A 9 18.76 6.68 1.27
CA ALA A 9 19.68 5.56 1.05
C ALA A 9 19.09 4.32 1.74
N VAL A 10 18.41 3.48 0.97
CA VAL A 10 17.90 2.18 1.46
C VAL A 10 19.10 1.35 1.87
N PRO A 11 19.19 0.86 3.12
CA PRO A 11 20.30 0.03 3.54
C PRO A 11 20.36 -1.20 2.64
N LYS A 12 21.45 -1.37 1.91
CA LYS A 12 21.72 -2.57 1.11
C LYS A 12 22.01 -3.70 2.08
N PHE A 13 21.00 -4.50 2.39
CA PHE A 13 21.22 -5.75 3.08
C PHE A 13 22.11 -6.64 2.20
N PRO A 14 23.07 -7.39 2.79
CA PRO A 14 23.87 -8.34 2.03
C PRO A 14 22.91 -9.36 1.42
N ALA A 15 22.65 -9.20 0.12
CA ALA A 15 21.78 -10.10 -0.62
C ALA A 15 22.41 -11.49 -0.59
N GLN A 16 21.81 -12.42 0.11
CA GLN A 16 22.13 -13.83 -0.10
C GLN A 16 21.80 -14.14 -1.57
N PRO A 17 22.73 -14.78 -2.33
CA PRO A 17 22.59 -14.97 -3.77
C PRO A 17 21.57 -16.06 -4.14
N VAL A 18 20.46 -16.12 -3.45
CA VAL A 18 19.38 -17.08 -3.71
C VAL A 18 18.30 -16.38 -4.52
N SER A 19 18.37 -16.52 -5.85
CA SER A 19 17.26 -16.17 -6.74
C SER A 19 16.42 -17.42 -7.03
N GLU A 20 15.12 -17.21 -7.24
CA GLU A 20 14.21 -18.29 -7.61
C GLU A 20 14.59 -18.88 -8.98
N TYR A 21 14.66 -20.19 -9.05
CA TYR A 21 14.73 -20.94 -10.30
C TYR A 21 13.79 -22.14 -10.25
N GLN A 22 13.33 -22.59 -11.41
CA GLN A 22 12.38 -23.68 -11.51
C GLN A 22 13.04 -25.01 -11.10
N ALA A 23 12.45 -25.70 -10.14
CA ALA A 23 12.89 -27.04 -9.76
C ALA A 23 12.57 -28.05 -10.87
N ARG A 24 13.43 -29.05 -11.04
CA ARG A 24 13.14 -30.19 -11.90
C ARG A 24 12.02 -31.00 -11.26
N SER A 25 10.87 -31.07 -11.91
CA SER A 25 9.74 -31.92 -11.53
C SER A 25 9.23 -32.68 -12.73
N VAL A 26 8.67 -33.84 -12.49
CA VAL A 26 8.00 -34.67 -13.49
C VAL A 26 6.53 -34.72 -13.14
N GLY A 27 5.67 -34.86 -14.14
CA GLY A 27 4.22 -35.06 -13.87
C GLY A 27 3.98 -36.20 -12.91
N GLY A 28 3.22 -35.99 -11.85
CA GLY A 28 3.03 -36.98 -10.79
C GLY A 28 2.08 -38.12 -11.17
N LEU A 29 1.15 -37.91 -12.12
CA LEU A 29 0.20 -38.96 -12.53
C LEU A 29 0.86 -40.24 -13.11
N PRO A 30 1.81 -40.15 -14.08
CA PRO A 30 2.47 -41.34 -14.55
C PRO A 30 3.30 -42.05 -13.46
N VAL A 31 3.94 -41.28 -12.56
CA VAL A 31 4.70 -41.86 -11.45
C VAL A 31 3.77 -42.51 -10.42
N LEU A 32 2.61 -41.95 -10.15
CA LEU A 32 1.58 -42.56 -9.31
C LEU A 32 1.13 -43.90 -9.91
N GLY A 33 0.85 -43.96 -11.23
CA GLY A 33 0.52 -45.19 -11.91
C GLY A 33 1.64 -46.26 -11.83
N LEU A 34 2.90 -45.86 -12.04
CA LEU A 34 4.06 -46.72 -11.90
C LEU A 34 4.21 -47.27 -10.47
N GLY A 35 3.98 -46.40 -9.45
CA GLY A 35 4.01 -46.80 -8.05
C GLY A 35 2.95 -47.85 -7.72
N LEU A 36 1.72 -47.67 -8.21
CA LEU A 36 0.63 -48.63 -8.02
C LEU A 36 0.93 -49.98 -8.66
N VAL A 37 1.42 -49.96 -9.89
CA VAL A 37 1.86 -51.20 -10.57
C VAL A 37 2.98 -51.87 -9.78
N GLY A 38 3.95 -51.09 -9.29
CA GLY A 38 5.04 -51.58 -8.46
C GLY A 38 4.54 -52.26 -7.16
N VAL A 39 3.55 -51.68 -6.48
CA VAL A 39 2.96 -52.32 -5.29
C VAL A 39 2.28 -53.62 -5.66
N ILE A 40 1.49 -53.68 -6.73
CA ILE A 40 0.80 -54.89 -7.16
C ILE A 40 1.84 -55.98 -7.50
N VAL A 41 2.83 -55.65 -8.28
CA VAL A 41 3.91 -56.59 -8.66
C VAL A 41 4.68 -57.08 -7.42
N GLY A 42 5.06 -56.17 -6.53
CA GLY A 42 5.78 -56.53 -5.30
C GLY A 42 4.98 -57.45 -4.38
N VAL A 43 3.68 -57.21 -4.21
CA VAL A 43 2.80 -58.10 -3.44
C VAL A 43 2.62 -59.45 -4.11
N VAL A 44 2.40 -59.46 -5.42
CA VAL A 44 2.29 -60.75 -6.19
C VAL A 44 3.56 -61.57 -6.05
N LEU A 45 4.75 -60.98 -6.15
CA LEU A 45 6.03 -61.69 -5.96
C LEU A 45 6.18 -62.24 -4.54
N LEU A 46 5.68 -61.56 -3.53
CA LEU A 46 5.69 -62.04 -2.14
C LEU A 46 4.69 -63.16 -1.87
N VAL A 47 3.52 -63.11 -2.53
CA VAL A 47 2.46 -64.12 -2.33
C VAL A 47 2.73 -65.41 -3.12
N LEU A 48 3.25 -65.28 -4.35
CA LEU A 48 3.52 -66.41 -5.25
C LEU A 48 4.88 -67.09 -5.02
N HIS A 49 5.54 -66.77 -3.89
CA HIS A 49 6.83 -67.44 -3.61
C HIS A 49 6.61 -68.94 -3.31
N GLY A 50 7.30 -69.77 -4.07
CA GLY A 50 7.33 -71.22 -3.85
C GLY A 50 8.27 -71.60 -2.69
N SER A 51 8.67 -72.90 -2.62
CA SER A 51 9.66 -73.37 -1.66
C SER A 51 11.06 -73.44 -2.29
N GLY A 52 12.12 -73.22 -1.47
CA GLY A 52 13.49 -73.30 -1.87
C GLY A 52 14.22 -71.96 -2.21
N THR A 53 15.42 -72.02 -2.76
CA THR A 53 16.29 -70.85 -3.03
C THR A 53 15.62 -69.81 -3.93
N ARG A 54 14.81 -70.28 -4.89
CA ARG A 54 14.01 -69.34 -5.76
C ARG A 54 13.00 -68.49 -4.99
N ALA A 55 12.42 -69.08 -3.95
CA ALA A 55 11.49 -68.36 -3.09
C ALA A 55 12.16 -67.19 -2.37
N ILE A 56 13.37 -67.38 -1.87
CA ILE A 56 14.15 -66.35 -1.20
C ILE A 56 14.46 -65.20 -2.17
N ILE A 57 14.91 -65.53 -3.40
CA ILE A 57 15.22 -64.51 -4.41
C ILE A 57 13.96 -63.68 -4.78
N LEU A 58 12.83 -64.35 -5.02
CA LEU A 58 11.56 -63.65 -5.36
C LEU A 58 11.06 -62.77 -4.22
N SER A 59 11.22 -63.22 -2.97
CA SER A 59 10.87 -62.41 -1.79
C SER A 59 11.77 -61.19 -1.66
N VAL A 60 13.06 -61.28 -1.84
CA VAL A 60 14.01 -60.16 -1.81
C VAL A 60 13.68 -59.16 -2.91
N VAL A 61 13.43 -59.63 -4.15
CA VAL A 61 13.06 -58.77 -5.27
C VAL A 61 11.71 -58.07 -4.99
N GLY A 62 10.71 -58.80 -4.46
CA GLY A 62 9.42 -58.25 -4.08
C GLY A 62 9.55 -57.13 -3.06
N VAL A 63 10.37 -57.31 -2.02
CA VAL A 63 10.65 -56.27 -1.02
C VAL A 63 11.34 -55.05 -1.67
N LEU A 64 12.32 -55.25 -2.53
CA LEU A 64 12.99 -54.13 -3.23
C LEU A 64 12.03 -53.35 -4.12
N VAL A 65 11.11 -54.03 -4.82
CA VAL A 65 10.08 -53.38 -5.65
C VAL A 65 9.10 -52.56 -4.77
N LEU A 66 8.71 -53.08 -3.61
CA LEU A 66 7.86 -52.34 -2.67
C LEU A 66 8.56 -51.09 -2.10
N ILE A 67 9.84 -51.19 -1.76
CA ILE A 67 10.64 -50.05 -1.32
C ILE A 67 10.74 -48.99 -2.44
N ALA A 68 10.95 -49.40 -3.68
CA ALA A 68 10.98 -48.50 -4.83
C ALA A 68 9.62 -47.83 -5.06
N ALA A 69 8.52 -48.57 -4.93
CA ALA A 69 7.17 -48.01 -5.03
C ALA A 69 6.90 -47.00 -3.92
N GLU A 70 7.30 -47.29 -2.68
CA GLU A 70 7.16 -46.34 -1.56
C GLU A 70 7.96 -45.05 -1.80
N LEU A 71 9.16 -45.13 -2.34
CA LEU A 71 9.94 -43.97 -2.74
C LEU A 71 9.25 -43.15 -3.84
N CYS A 72 8.57 -43.82 -4.78
CA CYS A 72 7.78 -43.14 -5.80
C CYS A 72 6.61 -42.33 -5.14
N PHE A 73 5.89 -42.93 -4.21
CA PHE A 73 4.79 -42.23 -3.50
C PHE A 73 5.33 -41.09 -2.64
N HIS A 74 6.42 -41.29 -1.93
CA HIS A 74 7.03 -40.27 -1.09
C HIS A 74 7.50 -39.06 -1.90
N GLY A 75 7.81 -39.22 -3.20
CA GLY A 75 8.14 -38.14 -4.13
C GLY A 75 6.94 -37.27 -4.58
N LEU A 76 5.71 -37.75 -4.46
CA LEU A 76 4.52 -37.07 -4.93
C LEU A 76 4.23 -35.82 -4.08
N THR A 77 4.01 -34.70 -4.77
CA THR A 77 3.76 -33.41 -4.15
C THR A 77 2.60 -32.71 -4.85
N PRO A 78 1.44 -32.52 -4.18
CA PRO A 78 0.36 -31.74 -4.73
C PRO A 78 0.71 -30.26 -4.64
N VAL A 79 0.54 -29.52 -5.75
CA VAL A 79 0.71 -28.08 -5.86
C VAL A 79 -0.63 -27.48 -6.25
N GLN A 80 -1.17 -26.60 -5.40
CA GLN A 80 -2.44 -25.93 -5.66
C GLN A 80 -2.22 -24.62 -6.44
N ASN A 81 -3.26 -24.16 -7.14
CA ASN A 81 -3.23 -22.86 -7.78
C ASN A 81 -2.99 -21.72 -6.74
N GLY A 82 -2.05 -20.82 -7.02
CA GLY A 82 -1.69 -19.73 -6.12
C GLY A 82 -0.75 -20.17 -4.97
N GLU A 83 -0.08 -21.33 -5.13
CA GLU A 83 0.93 -21.84 -4.21
C GLU A 83 2.18 -22.25 -4.95
N ALA A 84 3.30 -22.12 -4.27
CA ALA A 84 4.58 -22.63 -4.72
C ALA A 84 5.15 -23.61 -3.69
N ARG A 85 5.88 -24.59 -4.17
CA ARG A 85 6.63 -25.54 -3.33
C ARG A 85 8.12 -25.29 -3.48
N VAL A 86 8.72 -24.79 -2.41
CA VAL A 86 10.17 -24.57 -2.32
C VAL A 86 10.84 -25.89 -1.96
N ILE A 87 11.74 -26.35 -2.81
CA ILE A 87 12.43 -27.64 -2.70
C ILE A 87 13.82 -27.44 -2.12
N GLN A 88 14.10 -28.17 -1.05
CA GLN A 88 15.38 -28.17 -0.37
C GLN A 88 15.93 -29.56 -0.27
N LEU A 89 17.18 -29.77 -0.67
CA LEU A 89 17.91 -31.05 -0.57
C LEU A 89 19.13 -30.87 0.34
N PHE A 90 19.15 -31.57 1.48
CA PHE A 90 20.25 -31.50 2.46
C PHE A 90 20.67 -30.06 2.83
N GLY A 91 19.70 -29.20 3.06
CA GLY A 91 19.97 -27.82 3.42
C GLY A 91 20.19 -26.86 2.25
N ARG A 92 20.38 -27.37 1.02
CA ARG A 92 20.58 -26.52 -0.17
C ARG A 92 19.28 -26.30 -0.93
N TYR A 93 19.01 -25.07 -1.34
CA TYR A 93 17.91 -24.74 -2.24
C TYR A 93 18.09 -25.42 -3.60
N ARG A 94 17.05 -26.07 -4.10
CA ARG A 94 17.02 -26.81 -5.37
C ARG A 94 15.96 -26.34 -6.34
N GLY A 95 15.39 -25.17 -6.06
CA GLY A 95 14.39 -24.54 -6.91
C GLY A 95 12.97 -24.59 -6.33
N THR A 96 12.05 -23.99 -7.06
CA THR A 96 10.65 -23.85 -6.69
C THR A 96 9.76 -24.43 -7.78
N ILE A 97 8.68 -25.09 -7.39
CA ILE A 97 7.63 -25.59 -8.29
C ILE A 97 6.42 -24.68 -8.14
N ARG A 98 6.01 -24.07 -9.26
CA ARG A 98 4.78 -23.26 -9.36
C ARG A 98 3.71 -23.94 -10.22
N SER A 99 4.08 -24.97 -11.00
CA SER A 99 3.14 -25.68 -11.86
C SER A 99 2.10 -26.40 -11.02
N PRO A 100 0.81 -26.08 -11.17
CA PRO A 100 -0.26 -26.70 -10.41
C PRO A 100 -0.44 -28.19 -10.80
N GLY A 101 -1.01 -28.95 -9.88
CA GLY A 101 -1.28 -30.36 -10.08
C GLY A 101 -0.37 -31.26 -9.25
N LEU A 102 -0.41 -32.56 -9.53
CA LEU A 102 0.42 -33.55 -8.88
C LEU A 102 1.79 -33.56 -9.56
N GLN A 103 2.83 -33.18 -8.82
CA GLN A 103 4.22 -33.15 -9.28
C GLN A 103 5.04 -34.18 -8.52
N TRP A 104 5.99 -34.82 -9.20
CA TRP A 104 6.94 -35.72 -8.56
C TRP A 104 8.32 -35.07 -8.47
N VAL A 105 8.89 -35.12 -7.28
CA VAL A 105 10.24 -34.62 -6.99
C VAL A 105 11.02 -35.67 -6.21
N ASN A 106 12.32 -35.49 -6.13
CA ASN A 106 13.18 -36.38 -5.37
C ASN A 106 12.63 -36.63 -3.96
N PRO A 107 12.39 -37.87 -3.53
CA PRO A 107 11.81 -38.22 -2.25
C PRO A 107 12.58 -37.70 -1.02
N PHE A 108 13.90 -37.49 -1.15
CA PHE A 108 14.79 -37.04 -0.07
C PHE A 108 14.75 -35.51 0.13
N THR A 109 13.86 -34.79 -0.56
CA THR A 109 13.75 -33.34 -0.46
C THR A 109 12.76 -32.91 0.62
N ARG A 110 13.10 -31.84 1.35
CA ARG A 110 12.14 -31.09 2.16
C ARG A 110 11.39 -30.12 1.27
N ARG A 111 10.08 -29.98 1.49
CA ARG A 111 9.17 -29.17 0.68
C ARG A 111 8.48 -28.18 1.59
N ARG A 112 8.71 -26.87 1.35
CA ARG A 112 8.02 -25.80 2.08
C ARG A 112 6.95 -25.18 1.17
N ARG A 113 5.75 -25.02 1.72
CA ARG A 113 4.63 -24.36 1.04
C ARG A 113 4.74 -22.86 1.22
N VAL A 114 4.62 -22.10 0.12
CA VAL A 114 4.56 -20.65 0.11
C VAL A 114 3.34 -20.23 -0.71
N SER A 115 2.47 -19.40 -0.16
CA SER A 115 1.36 -18.82 -0.91
C SER A 115 1.89 -17.67 -1.76
N THR A 116 1.57 -17.69 -3.05
CA THR A 116 1.86 -16.62 -4.01
C THR A 116 0.65 -15.74 -4.30
N ARG A 117 -0.44 -15.93 -3.55
CA ARG A 117 -1.66 -15.13 -3.65
C ARG A 117 -1.43 -13.74 -3.10
N ILE A 118 -2.22 -12.80 -3.61
CA ILE A 118 -2.26 -11.43 -3.07
C ILE A 118 -2.74 -11.46 -1.62
N ARG A 119 -2.10 -10.67 -0.79
CA ARG A 119 -2.40 -10.52 0.64
C ARG A 119 -2.52 -9.04 0.98
N ASN A 120 -3.38 -8.75 1.93
CA ASN A 120 -3.53 -7.42 2.51
C ASN A 120 -2.87 -7.42 3.88
N LEU A 121 -2.15 -6.33 4.16
CA LEU A 121 -1.58 -6.02 5.45
C LEU A 121 -2.08 -4.64 5.85
N GLU A 122 -2.78 -4.52 6.95
CA GLU A 122 -3.07 -3.24 7.59
C GLU A 122 -2.01 -2.99 8.67
N THR A 123 -1.36 -1.81 8.60
CA THR A 123 -0.40 -1.42 9.64
C THR A 123 -1.15 -1.03 10.92
N SER A 124 -0.49 -1.17 12.06
CA SER A 124 -0.98 -0.58 13.30
C SER A 124 -1.12 0.94 13.15
N MET A 125 -2.07 1.53 13.89
CA MET A 125 -2.16 2.98 13.99
C MET A 125 -0.91 3.51 14.68
N VAL A 126 -0.18 4.38 14.01
CA VAL A 126 1.06 4.97 14.50
C VAL A 126 0.86 6.46 14.75
N LYS A 127 1.22 6.89 15.96
CA LYS A 127 1.27 8.32 16.31
C LYS A 127 2.65 8.86 16.00
N VAL A 128 2.74 9.86 15.14
CA VAL A 128 3.97 10.51 14.69
C VAL A 128 3.78 12.01 14.55
N ASN A 129 4.86 12.78 14.58
CA ASN A 129 4.80 14.19 14.22
C ASN A 129 4.98 14.35 12.71
N ASP A 130 4.16 15.19 12.11
CA ASP A 130 4.30 15.59 10.71
C ASP A 130 5.52 16.52 10.50
N ALA A 131 5.73 16.97 9.25
CA ALA A 131 6.85 17.85 8.93
C ALA A 131 6.78 19.23 9.64
N ASP A 132 5.59 19.65 10.06
CA ASP A 132 5.37 20.90 10.80
C ASP A 132 5.40 20.68 12.33
N GLY A 133 5.64 19.45 12.80
CA GLY A 133 5.71 19.09 14.22
C GLY A 133 4.37 18.78 14.87
N ASN A 134 3.29 18.71 14.12
CA ASN A 134 1.97 18.36 14.65
C ASN A 134 1.84 16.85 14.85
N PRO A 135 1.37 16.36 16.00
CA PRO A 135 1.12 14.95 16.22
C PRO A 135 -0.10 14.49 15.41
N ILE A 136 0.13 13.51 14.54
CA ILE A 136 -0.89 12.86 13.71
C ILE A 136 -0.96 11.37 13.99
N GLU A 137 -2.12 10.79 13.75
CA GLU A 137 -2.36 9.34 13.76
C GLU A 137 -2.57 8.87 12.34
N ILE A 138 -1.75 7.90 11.93
CA ILE A 138 -1.72 7.38 10.56
C ILE A 138 -1.70 5.87 10.55
N ALA A 139 -2.42 5.27 9.59
CA ALA A 139 -2.37 3.86 9.26
C ALA A 139 -2.45 3.68 7.74
N ALA A 140 -1.93 2.58 7.24
CA ALA A 140 -1.95 2.24 5.83
C ALA A 140 -2.32 0.77 5.61
N VAL A 141 -2.94 0.48 4.47
CA VAL A 141 -3.10 -0.87 3.93
C VAL A 141 -2.09 -1.06 2.81
N VAL A 142 -1.41 -2.18 2.85
CA VAL A 142 -0.41 -2.59 1.86
C VAL A 142 -0.86 -3.90 1.24
N VAL A 143 -1.04 -3.90 -0.06
CA VAL A 143 -1.38 -5.07 -0.88
C VAL A 143 -0.10 -5.62 -1.49
N TRP A 144 0.20 -6.87 -1.23
CA TRP A 144 1.47 -7.48 -1.62
C TRP A 144 1.34 -8.97 -1.96
N LEU A 145 2.33 -9.49 -2.65
CA LEU A 145 2.45 -10.92 -2.98
C LEU A 145 3.91 -11.36 -2.93
N VAL A 146 4.13 -12.68 -2.86
CA VAL A 146 5.47 -13.26 -2.94
C VAL A 146 5.83 -13.48 -4.41
N GLU A 147 6.80 -12.70 -4.91
CA GLU A 147 7.32 -12.80 -6.25
C GLU A 147 8.46 -13.85 -6.33
N ASP A 148 9.42 -13.77 -5.41
CA ASP A 148 10.56 -14.70 -5.32
C ASP A 148 10.48 -15.52 -4.03
N THR A 149 10.04 -16.76 -4.14
CA THR A 149 9.87 -17.66 -2.99
C THR A 149 11.19 -18.12 -2.39
N GLY A 150 12.25 -18.12 -3.18
CA GLY A 150 13.61 -18.43 -2.71
C GLY A 150 14.08 -17.34 -1.73
N LYS A 151 14.00 -16.08 -2.13
CA LYS A 151 14.31 -14.96 -1.23
C LYS A 151 13.41 -14.94 0.00
N ALA A 152 12.11 -15.16 -0.18
CA ALA A 152 11.14 -15.13 0.93
C ALA A 152 11.46 -16.15 2.03
N ILE A 153 12.04 -17.31 1.68
CA ILE A 153 12.36 -18.38 2.65
C ILE A 153 13.78 -18.26 3.20
N TYR A 154 14.73 -17.76 2.39
CA TYR A 154 16.16 -17.86 2.73
C TYR A 154 16.83 -16.50 3.00
N ALA A 155 16.26 -15.38 2.53
CA ALA A 155 16.83 -14.06 2.79
C ALA A 155 16.36 -13.47 4.12
N VAL A 156 15.16 -13.84 4.58
CA VAL A 156 14.56 -13.36 5.84
C VAL A 156 13.96 -14.54 6.60
N ASP A 157 13.94 -14.46 7.91
CA ASP A 157 13.43 -15.55 8.75
C ASP A 157 11.90 -15.67 8.64
N ALA A 158 11.17 -14.57 8.77
CA ALA A 158 9.71 -14.50 8.66
C ALA A 158 9.31 -13.32 7.76
N PHE A 159 9.17 -13.59 6.46
CA PHE A 159 8.90 -12.55 5.45
C PHE A 159 7.61 -11.76 5.73
N GLU A 160 6.55 -12.39 6.28
CA GLU A 160 5.31 -11.71 6.64
C GLU A 160 5.54 -10.64 7.71
N LYS A 161 6.26 -11.01 8.78
CA LYS A 161 6.61 -10.10 9.86
C LYS A 161 7.57 -9.01 9.39
N PHE A 162 8.51 -9.38 8.51
CA PHE A 162 9.45 -8.43 7.91
C PHE A 162 8.71 -7.37 7.09
N VAL A 163 7.76 -7.75 6.24
CA VAL A 163 6.93 -6.82 5.46
C VAL A 163 6.15 -5.89 6.38
N ALA A 164 5.55 -6.41 7.46
CA ALA A 164 4.79 -5.60 8.41
C ALA A 164 5.65 -4.51 9.07
N ILE A 165 6.85 -4.87 9.55
CA ILE A 165 7.77 -3.93 10.19
C ILE A 165 8.28 -2.88 9.18
N GLN A 166 8.62 -3.30 7.95
CA GLN A 166 9.10 -2.37 6.92
C GLN A 166 8.01 -1.43 6.44
N ALA A 167 6.77 -1.92 6.32
CA ALA A 167 5.62 -1.10 5.97
C ALA A 167 5.34 -0.04 7.04
N GLU A 168 5.32 -0.42 8.33
CA GLU A 168 5.12 0.52 9.43
C GLU A 168 6.24 1.59 9.47
N THR A 169 7.50 1.16 9.26
CA THR A 169 8.65 2.07 9.22
C THR A 169 8.54 3.07 8.05
N ALA A 170 8.10 2.62 6.88
CA ALA A 170 7.90 3.49 5.72
C ALA A 170 6.75 4.48 5.95
N VAL A 171 5.63 4.02 6.53
CA VAL A 171 4.50 4.89 6.90
C VAL A 171 4.96 5.99 7.87
N ARG A 172 5.74 5.64 8.90
CA ARG A 172 6.31 6.60 9.86
C ARG A 172 7.21 7.62 9.17
N HIS A 173 8.07 7.16 8.26
CA HIS A 173 8.98 8.03 7.52
C HIS A 173 8.23 9.00 6.60
N ILE A 174 7.25 8.52 5.83
CA ILE A 174 6.41 9.37 4.98
C ILE A 174 5.64 10.38 5.83
N ALA A 175 5.03 9.94 6.94
CA ALA A 175 4.27 10.83 7.84
C ALA A 175 5.13 11.99 8.39
N SER A 176 6.38 11.72 8.76
CA SER A 176 7.29 12.76 9.26
C SER A 176 7.91 13.64 8.17
N SER A 177 7.87 13.20 6.91
CA SER A 177 8.47 13.93 5.78
C SER A 177 7.53 14.97 5.15
N TYR A 178 6.22 14.83 5.35
CA TYR A 178 5.20 15.69 4.76
C TYR A 178 4.29 16.26 5.83
N ALA A 179 3.85 17.52 5.62
CA ALA A 179 2.86 18.15 6.49
C ALA A 179 1.48 17.49 6.29
N TYR A 180 0.68 17.42 7.34
CA TYR A 180 -0.70 16.92 7.26
C TYR A 180 -1.53 17.78 6.30
N GLU A 181 -1.48 19.09 6.47
CA GLU A 181 -2.18 20.08 5.68
C GLU A 181 -1.27 21.29 5.46
N VAL A 182 -1.18 21.75 4.25
CA VAL A 182 -0.42 22.96 3.91
C VAL A 182 -1.43 24.06 3.63
N GLY A 183 -1.22 25.26 4.21
CA GLY A 183 -1.92 26.47 3.81
C GLY A 183 -1.54 26.85 2.37
N ASP A 184 -1.84 28.09 1.93
CA ASP A 184 -1.57 28.60 0.57
C ASP A 184 -0.09 28.44 0.15
N GLY A 185 0.32 27.23 -0.25
CA GLY A 185 1.68 26.93 -0.67
C GLY A 185 1.73 25.72 -1.61
N ASP A 186 2.73 25.70 -2.49
CA ASP A 186 2.98 24.66 -3.50
C ASP A 186 3.69 23.41 -2.91
N ARG A 187 3.60 23.19 -1.60
CA ARG A 187 4.18 22.01 -0.93
C ARG A 187 3.21 20.85 -0.92
N LEU A 188 3.74 19.64 -1.13
CA LEU A 188 2.95 18.42 -1.00
C LEU A 188 2.48 18.22 0.44
N SER A 189 1.21 17.84 0.61
CA SER A 189 0.63 17.49 1.91
C SER A 189 0.00 16.10 1.89
N LEU A 190 -0.03 15.47 3.06
CA LEU A 190 -0.62 14.13 3.22
C LEU A 190 -2.10 14.09 2.84
N ARG A 191 -2.83 15.19 3.06
CA ARG A 191 -4.27 15.30 2.81
C ARG A 191 -4.62 15.69 1.38
N ALA A 192 -3.96 16.73 0.84
CA ALA A 192 -4.33 17.27 -0.48
C ALA A 192 -3.74 16.46 -1.64
N ASN A 193 -2.56 15.83 -1.46
CA ASN A 193 -1.83 15.11 -2.49
C ASN A 193 -1.78 13.60 -2.23
N ALA A 194 -2.90 13.01 -1.78
CA ALA A 194 -2.97 11.63 -1.33
C ALA A 194 -2.44 10.63 -2.37
N ASP A 195 -2.74 10.81 -3.66
CA ASP A 195 -2.31 9.89 -4.72
C ASP A 195 -0.78 9.90 -4.91
N GLU A 196 -0.16 11.09 -4.90
CA GLU A 196 1.30 11.20 -5.03
C GLU A 196 2.01 10.64 -3.80
N ILE A 197 1.52 10.94 -2.61
CA ILE A 197 2.05 10.40 -1.35
C ILE A 197 1.93 8.87 -1.32
N THR A 198 0.80 8.32 -1.78
CA THR A 198 0.56 6.88 -1.88
C THR A 198 1.53 6.22 -2.86
N ALA A 199 1.80 6.85 -4.00
CA ALA A 199 2.79 6.34 -4.96
C ALA A 199 4.21 6.32 -4.35
N ARG A 200 4.60 7.37 -3.63
CA ARG A 200 5.89 7.45 -2.93
C ARG A 200 6.00 6.41 -1.81
N LEU A 201 4.93 6.22 -1.03
CA LEU A 201 4.86 5.20 0.00
C LEU A 201 5.03 3.80 -0.59
N SER A 202 4.32 3.50 -1.70
CA SER A 202 4.45 2.22 -2.41
C SER A 202 5.86 1.96 -2.89
N ALA A 203 6.50 2.96 -3.49
CA ALA A 203 7.89 2.88 -3.97
C ALA A 203 8.88 2.66 -2.81
N GLU A 204 8.70 3.36 -1.70
CA GLU A 204 9.55 3.22 -0.52
C GLU A 204 9.42 1.83 0.12
N ILE A 205 8.19 1.34 0.31
CA ILE A 205 7.96 0.00 0.85
C ILE A 205 8.56 -1.03 -0.11
N ALA A 206 8.31 -0.93 -1.42
CA ALA A 206 8.84 -1.84 -2.43
C ALA A 206 10.38 -1.94 -2.38
N ALA A 207 11.07 -0.79 -2.30
CA ALA A 207 12.53 -0.76 -2.18
C ALA A 207 13.05 -1.49 -0.92
N ARG A 208 12.33 -1.36 0.21
CA ARG A 208 12.70 -1.99 1.49
C ARG A 208 12.47 -3.49 1.50
N VAL A 209 11.36 -3.97 0.88
CA VAL A 209 10.98 -5.39 0.91
C VAL A 209 11.51 -6.21 -0.27
N ALA A 210 12.12 -5.58 -1.27
CA ALA A 210 12.68 -6.25 -2.45
C ALA A 210 13.68 -7.35 -2.09
N SER A 211 14.46 -7.15 -1.02
CA SER A 211 15.41 -8.14 -0.49
C SER A 211 14.74 -9.41 0.01
N ALA A 212 13.49 -9.33 0.45
CA ALA A 212 12.68 -10.46 0.91
C ALA A 212 11.90 -11.17 -0.21
N GLY A 213 12.10 -10.76 -1.48
CA GLY A 213 11.40 -11.39 -2.62
C GLY A 213 9.89 -11.12 -2.64
N VAL A 214 9.47 -10.00 -2.07
CA VAL A 214 8.07 -9.56 -2.00
C VAL A 214 7.87 -8.40 -2.96
N GLN A 215 6.77 -8.44 -3.69
CA GLN A 215 6.31 -7.37 -4.58
C GLN A 215 5.13 -6.65 -3.95
N ILE A 216 5.20 -5.33 -3.93
CA ILE A 216 4.08 -4.47 -3.53
C ILE A 216 3.23 -4.21 -4.78
N VAL A 217 1.94 -4.48 -4.65
CA VAL A 217 0.95 -4.21 -5.70
C VAL A 217 0.43 -2.80 -5.55
N GLU A 218 0.05 -2.44 -4.33
CA GLU A 218 -0.54 -1.15 -3.99
C GLU A 218 -0.35 -0.88 -2.50
N SER A 219 -0.26 0.38 -2.12
CA SER A 219 -0.40 0.80 -0.72
C SER A 219 -1.29 2.03 -0.65
N ARG A 220 -2.12 2.14 0.37
CA ARG A 220 -3.03 3.28 0.59
C ARG A 220 -3.06 3.68 2.05
N LEU A 221 -3.15 4.98 2.30
CA LEU A 221 -3.41 5.48 3.64
C LEU A 221 -4.89 5.21 3.98
N THR A 222 -5.15 4.55 5.09
CA THR A 222 -6.52 4.20 5.53
C THR A 222 -7.03 5.14 6.59
N ARG A 223 -6.14 5.60 7.47
CA ARG A 223 -6.47 6.55 8.53
C ARG A 223 -5.43 7.64 8.53
N LEU A 224 -5.90 8.86 8.58
CA LEU A 224 -5.07 10.05 8.67
C LEU A 224 -5.86 11.12 9.43
N SER A 225 -5.45 11.41 10.65
CA SER A 225 -6.11 12.39 11.53
C SER A 225 -5.11 13.05 12.45
N TYR A 226 -5.44 14.23 12.94
CA TYR A 226 -4.71 14.81 14.06
C TYR A 226 -4.89 13.94 15.31
N ALA A 227 -3.85 13.83 16.12
CA ALA A 227 -3.94 13.17 17.41
C ALA A 227 -4.97 13.91 18.31
N ALA A 228 -5.67 13.13 19.16
CA ALA A 228 -6.78 13.62 19.95
C ALA A 228 -6.45 14.88 20.78
N GLU A 229 -5.19 15.01 21.23
CA GLU A 229 -4.72 16.11 22.06
C GLU A 229 -4.79 17.46 21.36
N ILE A 230 -4.59 17.51 20.03
CA ILE A 230 -4.58 18.76 19.27
C ILE A 230 -5.77 18.90 18.34
N ALA A 231 -6.57 17.84 18.16
CA ALA A 231 -7.67 17.81 17.19
C ALA A 231 -8.62 19.01 17.37
N GLN A 232 -9.01 19.33 18.60
CA GLN A 232 -9.91 20.46 18.87
C GLN A 232 -9.26 21.81 18.55
N ALA A 233 -7.97 21.99 18.84
CA ALA A 233 -7.25 23.22 18.52
C ALA A 233 -7.12 23.41 17.00
N MET A 234 -6.85 22.33 16.27
CA MET A 234 -6.76 22.34 14.80
C MET A 234 -8.11 22.61 14.14
N LEU A 235 -9.20 22.06 14.64
CA LEU A 235 -10.55 22.39 14.16
C LEU A 235 -10.85 23.89 14.33
N ARG A 236 -10.49 24.50 15.48
CA ARG A 236 -10.64 25.95 15.68
C ARG A 236 -9.79 26.75 14.70
N ARG A 237 -8.55 26.33 14.44
CA ARG A 237 -7.67 26.97 13.46
C ARG A 237 -8.25 26.88 12.05
N GLN A 238 -8.74 25.71 11.63
CA GLN A 238 -9.39 25.51 10.33
C GLN A 238 -10.65 26.38 10.20
N ALA A 239 -11.50 26.43 11.24
CA ALA A 239 -12.67 27.28 11.26
C ALA A 239 -12.32 28.78 11.11
N ALA A 240 -11.29 29.24 11.84
CA ALA A 240 -10.81 30.61 11.73
C ALA A 240 -10.28 30.93 10.32
N SER A 241 -9.46 30.03 9.75
CA SER A 241 -8.95 30.18 8.38
C SER A 241 -10.07 30.20 7.34
N ALA A 242 -11.10 29.34 7.50
CA ALA A 242 -12.26 29.30 6.62
C ALA A 242 -13.05 30.62 6.68
N VAL A 243 -13.25 31.21 7.87
CA VAL A 243 -13.91 32.51 8.04
C VAL A 243 -13.11 33.63 7.38
N VAL A 244 -11.77 33.63 7.55
CA VAL A 244 -10.92 34.66 6.90
C VAL A 244 -10.99 34.51 5.39
N GLY A 245 -10.85 33.28 4.86
CA GLY A 245 -10.95 33.00 3.43
C GLY A 245 -12.30 33.40 2.84
N ALA A 246 -13.41 33.10 3.53
CA ALA A 246 -14.73 33.50 3.11
C ALA A 246 -14.86 35.06 3.08
N ARG A 247 -14.31 35.74 4.07
CA ARG A 247 -14.29 37.21 4.08
C ARG A 247 -13.48 37.82 2.95
N GLN A 248 -12.32 37.24 2.63
CA GLN A 248 -11.53 37.69 1.49
C GLN A 248 -12.31 37.60 0.17
N VAL A 249 -13.00 36.47 -0.08
CA VAL A 249 -13.85 36.30 -1.27
C VAL A 249 -15.00 37.33 -1.30
N ILE A 250 -15.65 37.60 -0.17
CA ILE A 250 -16.69 38.61 -0.06
C ILE A 250 -16.13 40.00 -0.40
N VAL A 251 -15.01 40.39 0.18
CA VAL A 251 -14.38 41.68 -0.08
C VAL A 251 -13.96 41.82 -1.56
N GLN A 252 -13.34 40.78 -2.14
CA GLN A 252 -12.98 40.79 -3.57
C GLN A 252 -14.22 40.94 -4.46
N GLY A 253 -15.28 40.18 -4.16
CA GLY A 253 -16.55 40.28 -4.86
C GLY A 253 -17.20 41.68 -4.71
N ALA A 254 -17.20 42.25 -3.52
CA ALA A 254 -17.72 43.58 -3.25
C ALA A 254 -16.96 44.67 -4.03
N VAL A 255 -15.63 44.61 -4.02
CA VAL A 255 -14.79 45.56 -4.82
C VAL A 255 -15.06 45.41 -6.32
N GLY A 256 -15.21 44.17 -6.82
CA GLY A 256 -15.56 43.90 -8.24
C GLY A 256 -16.94 44.49 -8.59
N MET A 257 -17.96 44.28 -7.73
CA MET A 257 -19.32 44.82 -7.93
C MET A 257 -19.33 46.35 -7.90
N VAL A 258 -18.64 46.97 -6.96
CA VAL A 258 -18.55 48.45 -6.86
C VAL A 258 -17.86 49.01 -8.10
N LYS A 259 -16.76 48.43 -8.55
CA LYS A 259 -16.05 48.83 -9.78
C LYS A 259 -16.98 48.74 -11.00
N LEU A 260 -17.71 47.64 -11.15
CA LEU A 260 -18.65 47.44 -12.25
C LEU A 260 -19.76 48.48 -12.22
N ALA A 261 -20.35 48.72 -11.04
CA ALA A 261 -21.41 49.71 -10.88
C ALA A 261 -20.97 51.13 -11.22
N LEU A 262 -19.77 51.55 -10.81
CA LEU A 262 -19.22 52.87 -11.15
C LEU A 262 -18.96 52.98 -12.66
N THR A 263 -18.39 51.96 -13.30
CA THR A 263 -18.16 51.96 -14.76
C THR A 263 -19.49 52.10 -15.53
N GLN A 264 -20.52 51.36 -15.15
CA GLN A 264 -21.82 51.43 -15.79
C GLN A 264 -22.50 52.80 -15.62
N LEU A 265 -22.41 53.40 -14.44
CA LEU A 265 -22.98 54.73 -14.18
C LEU A 265 -22.27 55.83 -15.00
N GLU A 266 -20.95 55.70 -15.22
CA GLU A 266 -20.16 56.59 -16.09
C GLU A 266 -20.55 56.44 -17.56
N GLU A 267 -20.66 55.17 -18.05
CA GLU A 267 -21.02 54.86 -19.42
C GLU A 267 -22.45 55.33 -19.80
N GLU A 268 -23.39 55.14 -18.89
CA GLU A 268 -24.79 55.55 -19.10
C GLU A 268 -25.05 57.04 -18.89
N GLY A 269 -24.07 57.79 -18.39
CA GLY A 269 -24.17 59.24 -18.19
C GLY A 269 -25.24 59.64 -17.15
N VAL A 270 -25.61 58.73 -16.26
CA VAL A 270 -26.74 58.93 -15.32
C VAL A 270 -26.41 59.98 -14.26
N VAL A 271 -25.12 60.12 -13.89
CA VAL A 271 -24.65 61.03 -12.85
C VAL A 271 -23.21 61.48 -13.16
N GLU A 272 -22.97 62.78 -13.19
CA GLU A 272 -21.62 63.35 -13.10
C GLU A 272 -21.13 63.29 -11.65
N LEU A 273 -20.27 62.37 -11.34
CA LEU A 273 -19.68 62.15 -10.00
C LEU A 273 -18.32 62.80 -9.94
N ASP A 274 -18.12 63.75 -9.05
CA ASP A 274 -16.80 64.23 -8.67
C ASP A 274 -16.05 63.14 -7.84
N GLU A 275 -14.75 63.25 -7.68
CA GLU A 275 -13.91 62.25 -6.99
C GLU A 275 -14.32 62.08 -5.52
N GLU A 276 -14.82 63.12 -4.84
CA GLU A 276 -15.24 63.09 -3.45
C GLU A 276 -16.55 62.31 -3.29
N ARG A 277 -17.49 62.49 -4.20
CA ARG A 277 -18.77 61.74 -4.21
C ARG A 277 -18.57 60.29 -4.62
N LYS A 278 -17.66 60.02 -5.54
CA LYS A 278 -17.26 58.62 -5.88
C LYS A 278 -16.70 57.91 -4.66
N ALA A 279 -15.78 58.54 -3.92
CA ALA A 279 -15.21 57.97 -2.72
C ALA A 279 -16.25 57.68 -1.62
N ALA A 280 -17.18 58.59 -1.42
CA ALA A 280 -18.29 58.42 -0.45
C ALA A 280 -19.20 57.26 -0.89
N MET A 281 -19.56 57.14 -2.18
CA MET A 281 -20.40 56.09 -2.70
C MET A 281 -19.69 54.72 -2.58
N VAL A 282 -18.41 54.63 -2.93
CA VAL A 282 -17.60 53.40 -2.77
C VAL A 282 -17.57 52.95 -1.32
N SER A 283 -17.31 53.87 -0.38
CA SER A 283 -17.31 53.57 1.05
C SER A 283 -18.65 53.02 1.53
N ASN A 284 -19.75 53.68 1.17
CA ASN A 284 -21.08 53.24 1.57
C ASN A 284 -21.46 51.88 0.97
N LEU A 285 -21.18 51.64 -0.31
CA LEU A 285 -21.43 50.35 -0.98
C LEU A 285 -20.61 49.24 -0.36
N LEU A 286 -19.32 49.46 -0.11
CA LEU A 286 -18.47 48.45 0.53
C LEU A 286 -18.95 48.12 1.94
N VAL A 287 -19.37 49.07 2.72
CA VAL A 287 -19.94 48.82 4.07
C VAL A 287 -21.19 47.94 3.97
N VAL A 288 -22.08 48.21 3.03
CA VAL A 288 -23.33 47.44 2.84
C VAL A 288 -22.99 46.02 2.32
N LEU A 289 -22.10 45.90 1.32
CA LEU A 289 -21.78 44.62 0.70
C LEU A 289 -20.89 43.71 1.56
N CYS A 290 -20.04 44.28 2.44
CA CYS A 290 -19.16 43.51 3.33
C CYS A 290 -19.77 43.27 4.73
N SER A 291 -20.93 43.82 5.04
CA SER A 291 -21.59 43.68 6.34
C SER A 291 -22.26 42.30 6.46
N GLU A 292 -22.07 41.63 7.61
CA GLU A 292 -22.74 40.37 7.94
C GLU A 292 -24.18 40.54 8.42
N GLN A 293 -24.57 41.74 8.86
CA GLN A 293 -25.91 42.02 9.33
C GLN A 293 -26.70 42.79 8.27
N ALA A 294 -27.95 42.41 8.10
CA ALA A 294 -28.88 43.20 7.28
C ALA A 294 -28.88 44.66 7.75
N THR A 295 -28.36 45.56 6.91
CA THR A 295 -28.35 46.99 7.20
C THR A 295 -29.78 47.49 7.27
N GLN A 296 -30.23 47.92 8.45
CA GLN A 296 -31.48 48.66 8.57
C GLN A 296 -31.21 50.07 8.05
N GLN A 297 -31.85 50.42 6.93
CA GLN A 297 -31.88 51.80 6.46
C GLN A 297 -32.63 52.65 7.48
N VAL A 298 -31.92 53.44 8.24
CA VAL A 298 -32.52 54.54 9.00
C VAL A 298 -32.70 55.72 8.03
N VAL A 299 -33.84 55.78 7.37
CA VAL A 299 -34.22 56.97 6.60
C VAL A 299 -34.55 58.05 7.61
N ASN A 300 -33.58 58.90 7.81
CA ASN A 300 -33.83 60.11 8.62
C ASN A 300 -34.71 61.06 7.77
N THR A 301 -36.03 60.96 7.92
CA THR A 301 -36.97 61.92 7.38
C THR A 301 -36.89 63.17 8.26
N GLY A 302 -35.70 63.77 8.28
CA GLY A 302 -35.47 65.03 9.02
C GLY A 302 -36.42 66.10 8.58
N SER A 303 -37.04 66.67 9.56
CA SER A 303 -37.91 67.83 9.54
C SER A 303 -37.51 68.81 8.45
N LEU A 304 -38.22 68.76 7.35
CA LEU A 304 -38.33 69.90 6.41
C LEU A 304 -39.34 70.83 6.89
N TYR A 305 -39.20 71.40 8.07
CA TYR A 305 -39.95 72.63 8.50
C TYR A 305 -39.34 73.15 9.83
N GLN A 306 -38.43 74.07 9.73
CA GLN A 306 -38.42 75.34 10.40
C GLN A 306 -37.56 76.36 9.68
#